data_70a58d7a1ae67f748d2d4075ee094297
#
_entry.id   70a58d7a1ae67f748d2d4075ee094297
#
_cell.length_a   1.000
_cell.length_b   1.000
_cell.length_c   1.000
_cell.angle_alpha   90.00
_cell.angle_beta   90.00
_cell.angle_gamma   90.00
#
_symmetry.space_group_name_H-M   'P 1'
#
loop_
_entity.id
_entity.type
_entity.pdbx_description
1 polymer ?
#
loop_
_entity_poly.entity_id
_entity_poly.type
_entity_poly.pdbx_seq_one_letter_code
_entity_poly.pdbx_strand_id
1 'polypeptide(L)'
;MNRDSYKPGPLPRRSLLRMAGGLALTALPLAMGLQTSAQAQERSAMQKIRDSGVLKIALYKENAPWSDGSMTHMTGLDVSLGEALAAALQLKPALLPFDAGENMGDDLRNMVWKGHYLGYGPADVMLHVPVDKYFMGENRQAFIFAPYAREHLVVLHNPKLLAQVYNPEDLEGKKITTEQGTGASSAIMGYKGGLLRDRVSLFKSGTDAATAVLRGEADAAFVSLAQAEAAVFAAKLDRKDWAFSRLTLPGVPPNGWPLGLAVKADNKELAGLLDAALDTLRGNGQLLKIFQAQGLTLAAP
;
A
#
# COMPACT_ATOMS: atom_id res chain seq x y z
N MET A 1 58.87 -11.66 16.43
CA MET A 1 59.84 -11.30 15.39
C MET A 1 59.05 -11.10 14.12
N ASN A 2 58.89 -9.99 13.46
CA ASN A 2 59.45 -8.64 13.50
C ASN A 2 58.34 -7.65 13.13
N ARG A 3 58.29 -6.54 13.80
CA ARG A 3 57.52 -5.35 13.44
C ARG A 3 58.26 -4.63 12.32
N ASP A 4 57.53 -4.10 11.31
CA ASP A 4 58.02 -2.91 10.61
C ASP A 4 56.88 -1.95 10.36
N SER A 5 57.04 -0.82 10.97
CA SER A 5 56.23 0.38 10.98
C SER A 5 56.60 1.24 9.77
N TYR A 6 55.57 1.69 8.99
CA TYR A 6 55.75 2.70 7.96
C TYR A 6 55.29 4.07 8.47
N LYS A 7 56.22 5.04 8.50
CA LYS A 7 55.99 6.44 8.81
C LYS A 7 55.88 7.24 7.51
N PRO A 8 54.98 8.21 7.40
CA PRO A 8 54.96 9.14 6.25
C PRO A 8 55.91 10.31 6.48
N GLY A 9 56.68 10.69 5.46
CA GLY A 9 57.59 11.85 5.43
C GLY A 9 56.87 13.14 4.92
N PRO A 10 57.47 14.31 5.23
CA PRO A 10 56.84 15.61 5.04
C PRO A 10 57.11 16.21 3.65
N LEU A 11 56.11 16.99 3.17
CA LEU A 11 56.17 17.79 1.96
C LEU A 11 57.04 19.06 2.13
N PRO A 12 57.81 19.49 1.07
CA PRO A 12 58.56 20.73 1.15
C PRO A 12 57.75 21.96 0.73
N ARG A 13 57.88 23.01 1.55
CA ARG A 13 57.51 24.41 1.21
C ARG A 13 58.74 25.05 0.49
N ARG A 14 58.45 25.89 -0.52
CA ARG A 14 59.24 27.06 -1.01
C ARG A 14 58.72 27.45 -2.40
N SER A 15 58.66 28.69 -2.81
CA SER A 15 59.08 29.99 -2.28
C SER A 15 58.42 31.12 -3.08
N LEU A 16 58.28 32.25 -2.42
CA LEU A 16 57.93 33.57 -2.96
C LEU A 16 58.90 34.05 -4.03
N LEU A 17 58.37 34.74 -5.06
CA LEU A 17 59.07 35.82 -5.70
C LEU A 17 58.14 36.96 -6.04
N ARG A 18 58.47 38.13 -5.47
CA ARG A 18 57.92 39.44 -5.76
C ARG A 18 58.58 39.99 -7.07
N MET A 19 57.80 40.66 -7.93
CA MET A 19 58.27 41.80 -8.66
C MET A 19 57.20 42.84 -8.90
N ALA A 20 57.54 44.05 -8.60
CA ALA A 20 56.75 45.26 -8.72
C ALA A 20 56.98 45.89 -10.13
N GLY A 21 56.01 46.64 -10.61
CA GLY A 21 56.26 47.65 -11.66
C GLY A 21 55.08 47.92 -12.57
N GLY A 22 54.58 49.16 -12.53
CA GLY A 22 53.96 49.81 -13.70
C GLY A 22 52.51 50.26 -13.55
N LEU A 23 52.31 51.52 -13.11
CA LEU A 23 51.05 52.26 -13.28
C LEU A 23 50.70 52.45 -14.77
N ALA A 24 49.47 52.10 -15.15
CA ALA A 24 48.79 52.70 -16.29
C ALA A 24 47.28 52.81 -15.93
N LEU A 25 46.84 54.06 -15.66
CA LEU A 25 45.44 54.42 -15.57
C LEU A 25 44.79 54.36 -16.95
N THR A 26 43.88 53.38 -17.15
CA THR A 26 42.86 53.49 -18.18
C THR A 26 41.50 53.23 -17.56
N ALA A 27 40.66 54.22 -17.56
CA ALA A 27 39.28 54.19 -17.11
C ALA A 27 38.49 53.27 -18.09
N LEU A 28 38.01 52.15 -17.54
CA LEU A 28 36.99 51.29 -18.21
C LEU A 28 35.66 51.48 -17.46
N PRO A 29 34.53 51.62 -18.18
CA PRO A 29 33.22 51.78 -17.58
C PRO A 29 32.84 50.51 -16.82
N LEU A 30 32.39 50.68 -15.58
CA LEU A 30 31.83 49.70 -14.72
C LEU A 30 30.48 49.23 -15.32
N ALA A 31 30.49 48.25 -16.21
CA ALA A 31 29.29 47.48 -16.50
C ALA A 31 29.05 46.55 -15.34
N MET A 32 28.28 46.99 -14.36
CA MET A 32 27.63 46.10 -13.36
C MET A 32 26.71 45.18 -14.16
N GLY A 33 27.22 44.04 -14.57
CA GLY A 33 26.42 42.90 -14.98
C GLY A 33 25.67 42.40 -13.76
N LEU A 34 24.41 42.77 -13.66
CA LEU A 34 23.44 42.07 -12.81
C LEU A 34 23.40 40.62 -13.29
N GLN A 35 24.28 39.78 -12.76
CA GLN A 35 24.07 38.33 -12.80
C GLN A 35 22.85 38.07 -11.96
N THR A 36 21.68 38.15 -12.57
CA THR A 36 20.48 37.47 -12.05
C THR A 36 20.84 35.99 -12.03
N SER A 37 21.27 35.51 -10.87
CA SER A 37 21.29 34.09 -10.60
C SER A 37 19.82 33.62 -10.72
N ALA A 38 19.49 33.15 -11.94
CA ALA A 38 18.29 32.35 -12.12
C ALA A 38 18.52 31.08 -11.29
N GLN A 39 18.21 31.17 -9.97
CA GLN A 39 18.01 29.98 -9.19
C GLN A 39 16.91 29.19 -9.91
N ALA A 40 17.31 28.12 -10.60
CA ALA A 40 16.35 27.17 -11.14
C ALA A 40 15.54 26.68 -9.94
N GLN A 41 14.36 27.26 -9.77
CA GLN A 41 13.44 26.87 -8.70
C GLN A 41 13.17 25.39 -8.90
N GLU A 42 13.64 24.57 -7.96
CA GLU A 42 13.47 23.12 -8.03
C GLU A 42 11.97 22.82 -8.14
N ARG A 43 11.55 22.21 -9.25
CA ARG A 43 10.14 21.92 -9.52
C ARG A 43 9.58 21.07 -8.38
N SER A 44 8.40 21.41 -7.88
CA SER A 44 7.72 20.59 -6.87
C SER A 44 7.47 19.17 -7.42
N ALA A 45 7.32 18.20 -6.52
CA ALA A 45 6.99 16.83 -6.92
C ALA A 45 5.70 16.81 -7.76
N MET A 46 4.67 17.58 -7.35
CA MET A 46 3.42 17.69 -8.09
C MET A 46 3.58 18.32 -9.47
N GLN A 47 4.47 19.32 -9.62
CA GLN A 47 4.75 19.89 -10.93
C GLN A 47 5.38 18.87 -11.88
N LYS A 48 6.30 18.02 -11.38
CA LYS A 48 6.89 16.93 -12.17
C LYS A 48 5.83 15.92 -12.62
N ILE A 49 4.86 15.60 -11.76
CA ILE A 49 3.73 14.71 -12.09
C ILE A 49 2.86 15.34 -13.18
N ARG A 50 2.49 16.62 -13.05
CA ARG A 50 1.71 17.35 -14.08
C ARG A 50 2.43 17.42 -15.42
N ASP A 51 3.72 17.72 -15.41
CA ASP A 51 4.54 17.80 -16.63
C ASP A 51 4.64 16.44 -17.34
N SER A 52 4.64 15.32 -16.58
CA SER A 52 4.64 13.97 -17.14
C SER A 52 3.26 13.55 -17.67
N GLY A 53 2.18 14.16 -17.16
CA GLY A 53 0.81 13.78 -17.44
C GLY A 53 0.39 12.40 -16.87
N VAL A 54 1.20 11.83 -15.97
CA VAL A 54 1.03 10.45 -15.48
C VAL A 54 1.05 10.40 -13.95
N LEU A 55 0.12 9.67 -13.36
CA LEU A 55 0.12 9.29 -11.95
C LEU A 55 0.58 7.84 -11.81
N LYS A 56 1.71 7.61 -11.17
CA LYS A 56 2.23 6.28 -10.86
C LYS A 56 1.57 5.75 -9.60
N ILE A 57 0.92 4.59 -9.68
CA ILE A 57 0.11 4.00 -8.64
C ILE A 57 0.66 2.63 -8.26
N ALA A 58 1.16 2.48 -7.03
CA ALA A 58 1.63 1.20 -6.52
C ALA A 58 0.44 0.34 -6.03
N LEU A 59 0.40 -0.92 -6.48
CA LEU A 59 -0.65 -1.90 -6.19
C LEU A 59 -0.03 -3.27 -5.95
N TYR A 60 -0.56 -4.02 -4.98
CA TYR A 60 -0.17 -5.42 -4.78
C TYR A 60 -0.60 -6.29 -5.96
N LYS A 61 0.20 -7.30 -6.32
CA LYS A 61 -0.13 -8.25 -7.39
C LYS A 61 -1.13 -9.31 -6.95
N GLU A 62 -0.94 -9.92 -5.82
CA GLU A 62 -1.70 -11.07 -5.34
C GLU A 62 -2.54 -10.70 -4.12
N ASN A 63 -3.46 -9.72 -4.28
CA ASN A 63 -4.32 -9.21 -3.22
C ASN A 63 -5.79 -9.12 -3.66
N ALA A 64 -6.27 -10.17 -4.34
CA ALA A 64 -7.69 -10.23 -4.76
C ALA A 64 -8.62 -10.17 -3.54
N PRO A 65 -9.73 -9.42 -3.62
CA PRO A 65 -10.30 -8.71 -4.78
C PRO A 65 -9.84 -7.25 -4.93
N TRP A 66 -8.92 -6.79 -4.09
CA TRP A 66 -8.46 -5.40 -4.11
C TRP A 66 -7.60 -5.10 -5.32
N SER A 67 -6.56 -5.90 -5.55
CA SER A 67 -5.72 -5.82 -6.74
C SER A 67 -5.09 -7.18 -7.03
N ASP A 68 -5.13 -7.58 -8.30
CA ASP A 68 -4.57 -8.86 -8.75
C ASP A 68 -4.10 -8.75 -10.18
N GLY A 69 -3.06 -9.50 -10.54
CA GLY A 69 -2.57 -9.59 -11.90
C GLY A 69 -1.07 -9.36 -12.08
N SER A 70 -0.71 -8.87 -13.25
CA SER A 70 0.67 -8.70 -13.68
C SER A 70 0.93 -7.28 -14.21
N MET A 71 2.19 -7.00 -14.58
CA MET A 71 2.59 -5.71 -15.19
C MET A 71 1.79 -5.33 -16.43
N THR A 72 1.25 -6.31 -17.14
CA THR A 72 0.51 -6.07 -18.39
C THR A 72 -1.01 -6.08 -18.20
N HIS A 73 -1.48 -6.63 -17.11
CA HIS A 73 -2.92 -6.73 -16.86
C HIS A 73 -3.18 -6.81 -15.34
N MET A 74 -3.78 -5.75 -14.81
CA MET A 74 -4.22 -5.65 -13.42
C MET A 74 -5.74 -5.51 -13.36
N THR A 75 -6.36 -6.13 -12.37
CA THR A 75 -7.79 -6.05 -12.08
C THR A 75 -8.01 -5.86 -10.59
N GLY A 76 -9.20 -5.44 -10.20
CA GLY A 76 -9.62 -5.32 -8.81
C GLY A 76 -10.11 -3.93 -8.43
N LEU A 77 -10.55 -3.81 -7.20
CA LEU A 77 -11.13 -2.59 -6.67
C LEU A 77 -10.14 -1.43 -6.66
N ASP A 78 -8.92 -1.66 -6.13
CA ASP A 78 -7.90 -0.63 -6.02
C ASP A 78 -7.38 -0.18 -7.39
N VAL A 79 -7.42 -1.05 -8.39
CA VAL A 79 -7.15 -0.68 -9.79
C VAL A 79 -8.18 0.33 -10.25
N SER A 80 -9.47 0.02 -10.13
CA SER A 80 -10.56 0.90 -10.54
C SER A 80 -10.57 2.22 -9.74
N LEU A 81 -10.25 2.17 -8.45
CA LEU A 81 -10.12 3.36 -7.62
C LEU A 81 -8.93 4.23 -8.05
N GLY A 82 -7.77 3.61 -8.28
CA GLY A 82 -6.58 4.32 -8.74
C GLY A 82 -6.77 5.01 -10.09
N GLU A 83 -7.43 4.33 -11.04
CA GLU A 83 -7.82 4.90 -12.33
C GLU A 83 -8.79 6.09 -12.18
N ALA A 84 -9.79 5.96 -11.30
CA ALA A 84 -10.74 7.04 -11.01
C ALA A 84 -10.06 8.26 -10.35
N LEU A 85 -9.10 8.03 -9.44
CA LEU A 85 -8.31 9.10 -8.82
C LEU A 85 -7.42 9.80 -9.85
N ALA A 86 -6.74 9.05 -10.72
CA ALA A 86 -5.93 9.62 -11.80
C ALA A 86 -6.77 10.48 -12.76
N ALA A 87 -7.95 9.97 -13.15
CA ALA A 87 -8.89 10.69 -14.01
C ALA A 87 -9.40 11.99 -13.37
N ALA A 88 -9.68 11.97 -12.05
CA ALA A 88 -10.10 13.16 -11.31
C ALA A 88 -9.01 14.25 -11.29
N LEU A 89 -7.73 13.85 -11.31
CA LEU A 89 -6.57 14.76 -11.42
C LEU A 89 -6.21 15.10 -12.87
N GLN A 90 -6.94 14.63 -13.87
CA GLN A 90 -6.66 14.77 -15.30
C GLN A 90 -5.29 14.17 -15.70
N LEU A 91 -4.89 13.08 -15.05
CA LEU A 91 -3.66 12.35 -15.31
C LEU A 91 -3.96 10.96 -15.88
N LYS A 92 -3.02 10.38 -16.62
CA LYS A 92 -3.09 8.97 -17.03
C LYS A 92 -2.60 8.08 -15.89
N PRO A 93 -3.29 6.99 -15.55
CA PRO A 93 -2.78 6.05 -14.57
C PRO A 93 -1.61 5.24 -15.13
N ALA A 94 -0.55 5.08 -14.36
CA ALA A 94 0.52 4.11 -14.60
C ALA A 94 0.57 3.16 -13.41
N LEU A 95 0.01 1.98 -13.57
CA LEU A 95 -0.03 0.97 -12.53
C LEU A 95 1.36 0.36 -12.35
N LEU A 96 1.83 0.31 -11.11
CA LEU A 96 3.08 -0.31 -10.69
C LEU A 96 2.77 -1.49 -9.76
N PRO A 97 2.46 -2.68 -10.31
CA PRO A 97 2.24 -3.87 -9.53
C PRO A 97 3.53 -4.38 -8.89
N PHE A 98 3.46 -4.76 -7.62
CA PHE A 98 4.59 -5.27 -6.87
C PHE A 98 4.19 -6.45 -5.97
N ASP A 99 5.17 -7.27 -5.62
CA ASP A 99 4.99 -8.34 -4.66
C ASP A 99 5.11 -7.81 -3.24
N ALA A 100 4.23 -8.25 -2.34
CA ALA A 100 4.32 -7.88 -0.93
C ALA A 100 5.67 -8.30 -0.35
N GLY A 101 6.30 -7.40 0.40
CA GLY A 101 7.51 -7.67 1.14
C GLY A 101 7.25 -8.43 2.45
N GLU A 102 8.26 -8.52 3.30
CA GLU A 102 8.12 -9.17 4.60
C GLU A 102 7.19 -8.40 5.55
N ASN A 103 7.09 -7.08 5.35
CA ASN A 103 6.21 -6.21 6.11
C ASN A 103 5.83 -4.94 5.32
N MET A 104 4.71 -4.36 5.67
CA MET A 104 4.17 -3.15 5.03
C MET A 104 5.11 -1.93 5.10
N GLY A 105 5.97 -1.82 6.10
CA GLY A 105 6.95 -0.73 6.21
C GLY A 105 8.01 -0.81 5.12
N ASP A 106 8.44 -2.01 4.75
CA ASP A 106 9.34 -2.23 3.61
C ASP A 106 8.64 -1.92 2.28
N ASP A 107 7.36 -2.26 2.16
CA ASP A 107 6.56 -1.92 0.98
C ASP A 107 6.44 -0.40 0.82
N LEU A 108 6.14 0.34 1.88
CA LEU A 108 6.13 1.81 1.86
C LEU A 108 7.51 2.37 1.49
N ARG A 109 8.59 1.82 2.03
CA ARG A 109 9.94 2.25 1.68
C ARG A 109 10.21 2.08 0.18
N ASN A 110 9.90 0.92 -0.35
CA ASN A 110 10.20 0.56 -1.73
C ASN A 110 9.28 1.27 -2.72
N MET A 111 7.99 1.39 -2.41
CA MET A 111 6.99 1.85 -3.36
C MET A 111 6.57 3.31 -3.18
N VAL A 112 6.91 3.96 -2.05
CA VAL A 112 6.44 5.33 -1.77
C VAL A 112 7.56 6.35 -1.71
N TRP A 113 8.73 6.04 -1.07
CA TRP A 113 9.68 7.11 -0.80
C TRP A 113 11.13 6.83 -1.22
N LYS A 114 11.61 5.58 -1.27
CA LYS A 114 13.00 5.28 -1.61
C LYS A 114 13.16 4.65 -2.99
N GLY A 115 12.27 3.75 -3.37
CA GLY A 115 12.43 2.87 -4.53
C GLY A 115 13.06 1.53 -4.14
N HIS A 116 12.75 0.51 -4.94
CA HIS A 116 13.28 -0.84 -4.75
C HIS A 116 14.71 -0.94 -5.28
N TYR A 117 15.55 -1.78 -4.67
CA TYR A 117 16.96 -1.94 -5.08
C TYR A 117 17.14 -2.48 -6.51
N LEU A 118 16.14 -3.12 -7.08
CA LEU A 118 16.11 -3.56 -8.49
C LEU A 118 15.72 -2.44 -9.46
N GLY A 119 15.56 -1.19 -9.00
CA GLY A 119 15.36 -0.02 -9.84
C GLY A 119 13.91 0.26 -10.27
N TYR A 120 12.92 -0.39 -9.65
CA TYR A 120 11.50 -0.02 -9.84
C TYR A 120 10.97 0.79 -8.66
N GLY A 121 9.91 1.56 -8.90
CA GLY A 121 9.42 2.52 -7.89
C GLY A 121 10.36 3.72 -7.72
N PRO A 122 10.10 4.61 -6.78
CA PRO A 122 8.81 4.70 -6.10
C PRO A 122 7.69 5.14 -7.04
N ALA A 123 6.46 4.83 -6.63
CA ALA A 123 5.24 5.40 -7.20
C ALA A 123 4.98 6.80 -6.62
N ASP A 124 3.99 7.49 -7.20
CA ASP A 124 3.51 8.76 -6.67
C ASP A 124 2.54 8.55 -5.52
N VAL A 125 1.74 7.47 -5.59
CA VAL A 125 0.79 7.04 -4.55
C VAL A 125 0.76 5.51 -4.45
N MET A 126 0.59 4.99 -3.25
CA MET A 126 0.30 3.58 -2.96
C MET A 126 -1.10 3.48 -2.36
N LEU A 127 -1.91 2.51 -2.83
CA LEU A 127 -3.22 2.16 -2.30
C LEU A 127 -3.10 1.00 -1.29
N HIS A 128 -4.20 0.71 -0.62
CA HIS A 128 -4.33 -0.42 0.31
C HIS A 128 -3.41 -0.32 1.54
N VAL A 129 -3.22 0.88 2.05
CA VAL A 129 -2.36 1.12 3.22
C VAL A 129 -3.21 1.27 4.47
N PRO A 130 -2.95 0.51 5.56
CA PRO A 130 -3.67 0.66 6.81
C PRO A 130 -3.49 2.06 7.40
N VAL A 131 -4.60 2.72 7.75
CA VAL A 131 -4.59 4.03 8.43
C VAL A 131 -4.62 3.78 9.94
N ASP A 132 -3.47 3.49 10.49
CA ASP A 132 -3.27 3.19 11.91
C ASP A 132 -2.25 4.13 12.53
N LYS A 133 -2.54 4.70 13.69
CA LYS A 133 -1.69 5.73 14.33
C LYS A 133 -0.29 5.21 14.68
N TYR A 134 -0.18 3.97 15.14
CA TYR A 134 1.10 3.39 15.49
C TYR A 134 1.92 3.16 14.22
N PHE A 135 1.33 2.52 13.23
CA PHE A 135 1.96 2.26 11.93
C PHE A 135 2.41 3.55 11.23
N MET A 136 1.58 4.60 11.25
CA MET A 136 1.93 5.93 10.72
C MET A 136 3.13 6.55 11.48
N GLY A 137 3.20 6.34 12.78
CA GLY A 137 4.31 6.83 13.62
C GLY A 137 5.65 6.18 13.30
N GLU A 138 5.65 4.90 12.95
CA GLU A 138 6.84 4.15 12.56
C GLU A 138 7.29 4.48 11.12
N ASN A 139 6.39 4.94 10.25
CA ASN A 139 6.64 5.15 8.82
C ASN A 139 6.58 6.63 8.39
N ARG A 140 7.29 7.51 9.11
CA ARG A 140 7.24 8.98 8.94
C ARG A 140 7.71 9.50 7.57
N GLN A 141 8.40 8.71 6.76
CA GLN A 141 8.79 9.04 5.40
C GLN A 141 7.62 8.91 4.41
N ALA A 142 6.55 8.22 4.80
CA ALA A 142 5.28 8.19 4.09
C ALA A 142 4.24 9.02 4.82
N PHE A 143 3.38 9.70 4.08
CA PHE A 143 2.17 10.32 4.59
C PHE A 143 0.99 9.44 4.23
N ILE A 144 0.40 8.80 5.25
CA ILE A 144 -0.74 7.90 5.12
C ILE A 144 -2.01 8.68 5.47
N PHE A 145 -3.03 8.63 4.60
CA PHE A 145 -4.20 9.50 4.68
C PHE A 145 -5.39 8.94 3.90
N ALA A 146 -6.50 9.70 3.84
CA ALA A 146 -7.67 9.47 2.99
C ALA A 146 -8.21 8.03 3.07
N PRO A 147 -8.65 7.56 4.25
CA PRO A 147 -9.21 6.22 4.36
C PRO A 147 -10.45 6.10 3.47
N TYR A 148 -10.46 5.11 2.54
CA TYR A 148 -11.54 4.93 1.58
C TYR A 148 -12.49 3.77 1.92
N ALA A 149 -12.03 2.80 2.71
CA ALA A 149 -12.81 1.65 3.15
C ALA A 149 -12.33 1.13 4.49
N ARG A 150 -13.13 0.27 5.12
CA ARG A 150 -12.73 -0.52 6.29
C ARG A 150 -12.74 -2.00 5.93
N GLU A 151 -11.62 -2.66 6.18
CA GLU A 151 -11.49 -4.11 6.08
C GLU A 151 -11.70 -4.76 7.45
N HIS A 152 -12.33 -5.92 7.49
CA HIS A 152 -12.45 -6.74 8.68
C HIS A 152 -12.56 -8.22 8.35
N LEU A 153 -12.22 -9.09 9.30
CA LEU A 153 -12.31 -10.52 9.13
C LEU A 153 -13.72 -11.04 9.45
N VAL A 154 -14.12 -12.06 8.73
CA VAL A 154 -15.39 -12.76 8.90
C VAL A 154 -15.19 -14.28 8.79
N VAL A 155 -16.13 -15.03 9.33
CA VAL A 155 -16.31 -16.44 9.04
C VAL A 155 -17.40 -16.56 7.98
N LEU A 156 -17.04 -16.93 6.75
CA LEU A 156 -17.99 -17.31 5.72
C LEU A 156 -18.43 -18.76 5.95
N HIS A 157 -19.72 -18.99 6.02
CA HIS A 157 -20.27 -20.34 6.17
C HIS A 157 -21.69 -20.46 5.59
N ASN A 158 -22.12 -21.69 5.33
CA ASN A 158 -23.50 -21.97 4.94
C ASN A 158 -24.38 -22.08 6.19
N PRO A 159 -25.37 -21.18 6.42
CA PRO A 159 -26.19 -21.18 7.62
C PRO A 159 -27.11 -22.41 7.77
N LYS A 160 -27.33 -23.19 6.68
CA LYS A 160 -28.07 -24.45 6.72
C LYS A 160 -27.26 -25.59 7.30
N LEU A 161 -25.92 -25.52 7.23
CA LEU A 161 -24.99 -26.54 7.72
C LEU A 161 -24.37 -26.16 9.07
N LEU A 162 -24.11 -24.86 9.24
CA LEU A 162 -23.56 -24.28 10.45
C LEU A 162 -24.41 -23.05 10.79
N ALA A 163 -25.35 -23.20 11.70
CA ALA A 163 -26.42 -22.21 11.88
C ALA A 163 -25.90 -20.82 12.29
N GLN A 164 -24.97 -20.76 13.25
CA GLN A 164 -24.40 -19.50 13.74
C GLN A 164 -22.96 -19.73 14.23
N VAL A 165 -22.13 -18.71 14.13
CA VAL A 165 -20.77 -18.66 14.66
C VAL A 165 -20.64 -17.36 15.45
N TYR A 166 -20.60 -17.46 16.76
CA TYR A 166 -20.41 -16.33 17.69
C TYR A 166 -19.02 -16.33 18.31
N ASN A 167 -18.52 -17.54 18.59
CA ASN A 167 -17.25 -17.76 19.27
C ASN A 167 -16.37 -18.71 18.46
N PRO A 168 -15.05 -18.66 18.62
CA PRO A 168 -14.15 -19.58 17.92
C PRO A 168 -14.45 -21.07 18.23
N GLU A 169 -14.97 -21.36 19.40
CA GLU A 169 -15.35 -22.73 19.83
C GLU A 169 -16.48 -23.32 18.97
N ASP A 170 -17.34 -22.50 18.40
CA ASP A 170 -18.40 -22.96 17.47
C ASP A 170 -17.83 -23.64 16.21
N LEU A 171 -16.52 -23.42 15.97
CA LEU A 171 -15.77 -24.02 14.87
C LEU A 171 -15.04 -25.32 15.26
N GLU A 172 -15.15 -25.79 16.51
CA GLU A 172 -14.54 -27.06 16.92
C GLU A 172 -15.07 -28.23 16.09
N GLY A 173 -14.16 -29.08 15.62
CA GLY A 173 -14.48 -30.21 14.75
C GLY A 173 -14.85 -29.85 13.30
N LYS A 174 -14.99 -28.57 12.97
CA LYS A 174 -15.30 -28.11 11.61
C LYS A 174 -14.04 -28.01 10.77
N LYS A 175 -14.17 -28.24 9.45
CA LYS A 175 -13.11 -27.96 8.47
C LYS A 175 -13.07 -26.46 8.21
N ILE A 176 -11.96 -25.83 8.54
CA ILE A 176 -11.77 -24.38 8.43
C ILE A 176 -10.74 -24.10 7.31
N THR A 177 -10.99 -23.09 6.51
CA THR A 177 -10.03 -22.59 5.52
C THR A 177 -9.64 -21.17 5.82
N THR A 178 -8.41 -20.77 5.47
CA THR A 178 -7.92 -19.41 5.61
C THR A 178 -6.74 -19.18 4.65
N GLU A 179 -6.37 -17.92 4.43
CA GLU A 179 -5.21 -17.56 3.63
C GLU A 179 -3.91 -17.73 4.42
N GLN A 180 -2.92 -18.40 3.83
CA GLN A 180 -1.61 -18.60 4.44
C GLN A 180 -0.84 -17.28 4.62
N GLY A 181 0.03 -17.21 5.63
CA GLY A 181 0.93 -16.08 5.85
C GLY A 181 0.25 -14.81 6.37
N THR A 182 -1.04 -14.86 6.71
CA THR A 182 -1.80 -13.70 7.19
C THR A 182 -1.95 -13.67 8.71
N GLY A 183 -2.29 -12.50 9.26
CA GLY A 183 -2.69 -12.37 10.66
C GLY A 183 -3.94 -13.21 10.99
N ALA A 184 -4.84 -13.40 10.03
CA ALA A 184 -6.01 -14.26 10.16
C ALA A 184 -5.61 -15.72 10.41
N SER A 185 -4.72 -16.29 9.57
CA SER A 185 -4.24 -17.66 9.75
C SER A 185 -3.50 -17.84 11.06
N SER A 186 -2.65 -16.89 11.43
CA SER A 186 -1.93 -16.92 12.70
C SER A 186 -2.88 -16.90 13.91
N ALA A 187 -3.91 -16.06 13.89
CA ALA A 187 -4.88 -15.92 14.95
C ALA A 187 -5.74 -17.18 15.13
N ILE A 188 -6.32 -17.71 14.03
CA ILE A 188 -7.20 -18.91 14.12
C ILE A 188 -6.41 -20.16 14.51
N MET A 189 -5.19 -20.33 13.99
CA MET A 189 -4.32 -21.47 14.31
C MET A 189 -3.72 -21.38 15.71
N GLY A 190 -3.48 -20.18 16.24
CA GLY A 190 -2.93 -19.94 17.57
C GLY A 190 -3.97 -19.94 18.70
N TYR A 191 -5.25 -19.86 18.36
CA TYR A 191 -6.33 -19.73 19.34
C TYR A 191 -6.29 -20.82 20.40
N LYS A 192 -6.33 -20.41 21.71
CA LYS A 192 -6.26 -21.32 22.87
C LYS A 192 -5.20 -22.42 22.73
N GLY A 193 -3.99 -22.03 22.33
CA GLY A 193 -2.87 -22.96 22.18
C GLY A 193 -2.99 -23.92 20.99
N GLY A 194 -3.85 -23.61 20.05
CA GLY A 194 -4.01 -24.40 18.82
C GLY A 194 -5.28 -25.26 18.78
N LEU A 195 -6.30 -24.94 19.58
CA LEU A 195 -7.57 -25.67 19.66
C LEU A 195 -8.17 -26.03 18.28
N LEU A 196 -8.03 -25.12 17.31
CA LEU A 196 -8.60 -25.29 15.96
C LEU A 196 -7.57 -25.72 14.91
N ARG A 197 -6.28 -25.73 15.24
CA ARG A 197 -5.16 -25.86 14.30
C ARG A 197 -5.28 -27.07 13.37
N ASP A 198 -5.61 -28.23 13.91
CA ASP A 198 -5.64 -29.48 13.15
C ASP A 198 -6.81 -29.56 12.14
N ARG A 199 -7.70 -28.58 12.19
CA ARG A 199 -8.85 -28.45 11.29
C ARG A 199 -8.74 -27.32 10.29
N VAL A 200 -7.61 -26.55 10.33
CA VAL A 200 -7.36 -25.42 9.45
C VAL A 200 -6.54 -25.86 8.24
N SER A 201 -7.09 -25.62 7.06
CA SER A 201 -6.39 -25.78 5.79
C SER A 201 -5.99 -24.39 5.25
N LEU A 202 -4.73 -24.26 4.85
CA LEU A 202 -4.15 -23.03 4.32
C LEU A 202 -4.27 -22.97 2.81
N PHE A 203 -4.74 -21.85 2.27
CA PHE A 203 -4.88 -21.57 0.86
C PHE A 203 -3.94 -20.44 0.44
N LYS A 204 -3.62 -20.37 -0.85
CA LYS A 204 -2.75 -19.32 -1.39
C LYS A 204 -3.42 -17.94 -1.32
N SER A 205 -4.74 -17.89 -1.50
CA SER A 205 -5.53 -16.65 -1.38
C SER A 205 -6.77 -16.85 -0.50
N GLY A 206 -7.26 -15.77 0.10
CA GLY A 206 -8.49 -15.82 0.90
C GLY A 206 -9.74 -16.04 0.04
N THR A 207 -9.72 -15.61 -1.22
CA THR A 207 -10.80 -15.90 -2.18
C THR A 207 -10.88 -17.40 -2.52
N ASP A 208 -9.74 -18.08 -2.64
CA ASP A 208 -9.72 -19.55 -2.82
C ASP A 208 -10.21 -20.27 -1.56
N ALA A 209 -9.76 -19.80 -0.38
CA ALA A 209 -10.23 -20.34 0.89
C ALA A 209 -11.77 -20.21 1.05
N ALA A 210 -12.33 -19.06 0.68
CA ALA A 210 -13.78 -18.84 0.66
C ALA A 210 -14.47 -19.74 -0.39
N THR A 211 -13.89 -19.89 -1.58
CA THR A 211 -14.43 -20.72 -2.65
C THR A 211 -14.53 -22.18 -2.25
N ALA A 212 -13.60 -22.72 -1.46
CA ALA A 212 -13.66 -24.08 -0.94
C ALA A 212 -14.94 -24.31 -0.09
N VAL A 213 -15.36 -23.31 0.69
CA VAL A 213 -16.63 -23.38 1.43
C VAL A 213 -17.84 -23.36 0.50
N LEU A 214 -17.82 -22.52 -0.54
CA LEU A 214 -18.91 -22.47 -1.52
C LEU A 214 -19.09 -23.79 -2.27
N ARG A 215 -18.02 -24.55 -2.44
CA ARG A 215 -18.03 -25.91 -3.05
C ARG A 215 -18.36 -27.04 -2.08
N GLY A 216 -18.52 -26.74 -0.80
CA GLY A 216 -18.76 -27.77 0.23
C GLY A 216 -17.51 -28.60 0.61
N GLU A 217 -16.33 -28.15 0.25
CA GLU A 217 -15.04 -28.79 0.57
C GLU A 217 -14.63 -28.51 2.03
N ALA A 218 -15.13 -27.38 2.58
CA ALA A 218 -14.94 -26.97 3.97
C ALA A 218 -16.24 -26.42 4.57
N ASP A 219 -16.30 -26.37 5.91
CA ASP A 219 -17.48 -25.91 6.66
C ASP A 219 -17.48 -24.38 6.84
N ALA A 220 -16.29 -23.78 6.97
CA ALA A 220 -16.13 -22.37 7.25
C ALA A 220 -14.82 -21.81 6.67
N ALA A 221 -14.81 -20.53 6.23
CA ALA A 221 -13.60 -19.81 5.83
C ALA A 221 -13.42 -18.58 6.74
N PHE A 222 -12.26 -18.47 7.38
CA PHE A 222 -11.88 -17.28 8.15
C PHE A 222 -10.98 -16.39 7.27
N VAL A 223 -11.59 -15.39 6.67
CA VAL A 223 -11.00 -14.53 5.63
C VAL A 223 -11.50 -13.09 5.77
N SER A 224 -11.00 -12.17 4.96
CA SER A 224 -11.56 -10.82 4.93
C SER A 224 -12.99 -10.80 4.34
N LEU A 225 -13.78 -9.81 4.74
CA LEU A 225 -15.13 -9.65 4.20
C LEU A 225 -15.10 -9.50 2.68
N ALA A 226 -14.17 -8.70 2.17
CA ALA A 226 -14.01 -8.48 0.73
C ALA A 226 -13.72 -9.79 0.00
N GLN A 227 -12.82 -10.64 0.52
CA GLN A 227 -12.49 -11.95 -0.07
C GLN A 227 -13.70 -12.87 -0.09
N ALA A 228 -14.44 -12.91 1.03
CA ALA A 228 -15.66 -13.72 1.13
C ALA A 228 -16.76 -13.27 0.16
N GLU A 229 -17.02 -11.95 0.09
CA GLU A 229 -18.02 -11.38 -0.82
C GLU A 229 -17.63 -11.57 -2.28
N ALA A 230 -16.36 -11.37 -2.63
CA ALA A 230 -15.87 -11.58 -3.99
C ALA A 230 -16.02 -13.04 -4.44
N ALA A 231 -15.75 -14.01 -3.57
CA ALA A 231 -15.95 -15.43 -3.88
C ALA A 231 -17.42 -15.75 -4.17
N VAL A 232 -18.34 -15.24 -3.35
CA VAL A 232 -19.79 -15.42 -3.55
C VAL A 232 -20.25 -14.77 -4.85
N PHE A 233 -19.77 -13.56 -5.14
CA PHE A 233 -20.09 -12.80 -6.37
C PHE A 233 -19.55 -13.51 -7.62
N ALA A 234 -18.30 -13.96 -7.60
CA ALA A 234 -17.68 -14.69 -8.71
C ALA A 234 -18.40 -16.01 -8.99
N ALA A 235 -18.89 -16.70 -7.95
CA ALA A 235 -19.67 -17.91 -8.06
C ALA A 235 -21.12 -17.65 -8.52
N LYS A 236 -21.54 -16.38 -8.68
CA LYS A 236 -22.92 -15.96 -9.05
C LYS A 236 -23.97 -16.51 -8.08
N LEU A 237 -23.61 -16.61 -6.80
CA LEU A 237 -24.52 -17.04 -5.72
C LEU A 237 -25.19 -15.83 -5.07
N ASP A 238 -26.37 -16.04 -4.49
CA ASP A 238 -27.05 -14.99 -3.76
C ASP A 238 -26.36 -14.81 -2.39
N ARG A 239 -25.88 -13.61 -2.10
CA ARG A 239 -25.19 -13.26 -0.85
C ARG A 239 -26.01 -13.61 0.41
N LYS A 240 -27.36 -13.50 0.31
CA LYS A 240 -28.26 -13.79 1.46
C LYS A 240 -28.35 -15.28 1.83
N ASP A 241 -27.92 -16.18 0.97
CA ASP A 241 -27.85 -17.61 1.26
C ASP A 241 -26.61 -17.99 2.09
N TRP A 242 -25.71 -17.04 2.35
CA TRP A 242 -24.45 -17.22 3.06
C TRP A 242 -24.38 -16.33 4.29
N ALA A 243 -23.74 -16.84 5.34
CA ALA A 243 -23.48 -16.08 6.57
C ALA A 243 -22.05 -15.55 6.56
N PHE A 244 -21.89 -14.31 7.04
CA PHE A 244 -20.63 -13.60 7.21
C PHE A 244 -20.50 -13.21 8.69
N SER A 245 -20.22 -14.20 9.54
CA SER A 245 -20.20 -14.02 10.99
C SER A 245 -18.93 -13.30 11.43
N ARG A 246 -19.07 -12.27 12.26
CA ARG A 246 -17.91 -11.63 12.90
C ARG A 246 -17.39 -12.50 14.02
N LEU A 247 -16.09 -12.70 14.06
CA LEU A 247 -15.41 -13.46 15.06
C LEU A 247 -14.29 -12.64 15.69
N THR A 248 -14.28 -12.57 17.03
CA THR A 248 -13.20 -11.89 17.75
C THR A 248 -12.13 -12.89 18.15
N LEU A 249 -10.91 -12.66 17.71
CA LEU A 249 -9.74 -13.47 18.04
C LEU A 249 -8.63 -12.58 18.62
N PRO A 250 -7.84 -13.09 19.59
CA PRO A 250 -6.66 -12.39 20.07
C PRO A 250 -5.71 -12.04 18.91
N GLY A 251 -5.17 -10.81 18.90
CA GLY A 251 -4.26 -10.34 17.86
C GLY A 251 -4.94 -9.84 16.57
N VAL A 252 -6.27 -9.93 16.49
CA VAL A 252 -7.04 -9.37 15.38
C VAL A 252 -7.85 -8.17 15.88
N PRO A 253 -7.76 -6.99 15.21
CA PRO A 253 -8.59 -5.85 15.57
C PRO A 253 -10.09 -6.18 15.42
N PRO A 254 -10.91 -6.09 16.48
CA PRO A 254 -12.32 -6.53 16.44
C PRO A 254 -13.17 -5.71 15.46
N ASN A 255 -12.79 -4.45 15.22
CA ASN A 255 -13.47 -3.55 14.28
C ASN A 255 -12.76 -3.46 12.93
N GLY A 256 -11.80 -4.36 12.67
CA GLY A 256 -10.98 -4.29 11.47
C GLY A 256 -10.08 -3.05 11.44
N TRP A 257 -9.66 -2.67 10.26
CA TRP A 257 -8.76 -1.54 10.03
C TRP A 257 -9.18 -0.73 8.81
N PRO A 258 -9.06 0.61 8.86
CA PRO A 258 -9.31 1.44 7.70
C PRO A 258 -8.16 1.33 6.70
N LEU A 259 -8.50 1.31 5.42
CA LEU A 259 -7.59 1.30 4.27
C LEU A 259 -7.56 2.66 3.61
N GLY A 260 -6.38 3.18 3.35
CA GLY A 260 -6.18 4.49 2.75
C GLY A 260 -5.05 4.52 1.74
N LEU A 261 -4.58 5.72 1.50
CA LEU A 261 -3.55 6.07 0.54
C LEU A 261 -2.25 6.43 1.26
N ALA A 262 -1.12 6.23 0.59
CA ALA A 262 0.17 6.74 1.05
C ALA A 262 0.92 7.43 -0.08
N VAL A 263 1.49 8.60 0.23
CA VAL A 263 2.41 9.34 -0.64
C VAL A 263 3.71 9.61 0.12
N LYS A 264 4.77 10.00 -0.56
CA LYS A 264 5.98 10.48 0.11
C LYS A 264 5.65 11.65 1.03
N ALA A 265 6.22 11.69 2.23
CA ALA A 265 5.84 12.62 3.31
C ALA A 265 5.93 14.11 2.94
N ASP A 266 6.81 14.47 2.02
CA ASP A 266 7.00 15.84 1.50
C ASP A 266 6.02 16.19 0.36
N ASN A 267 5.29 15.23 -0.20
CA ASN A 267 4.35 15.47 -1.31
C ASN A 267 2.92 15.79 -0.83
N LYS A 268 2.80 16.79 0.06
CA LYS A 268 1.52 17.21 0.65
C LYS A 268 0.52 17.78 -0.36
N GLU A 269 1.02 18.41 -1.42
CA GLU A 269 0.16 18.94 -2.49
C GLU A 269 -0.61 17.79 -3.17
N LEU A 270 0.09 16.71 -3.56
CA LEU A 270 -0.57 15.53 -4.14
C LEU A 270 -1.55 14.90 -3.15
N ALA A 271 -1.15 14.79 -1.87
CA ALA A 271 -2.04 14.24 -0.84
C ALA A 271 -3.37 15.00 -0.76
N GLY A 272 -3.32 16.34 -0.71
CA GLY A 272 -4.54 17.17 -0.67
C GLY A 272 -5.41 17.03 -1.92
N LEU A 273 -4.79 16.89 -3.09
CA LEU A 273 -5.52 16.68 -4.36
C LEU A 273 -6.20 15.30 -4.41
N LEU A 274 -5.50 14.25 -3.95
CA LEU A 274 -6.06 12.89 -3.89
C LEU A 274 -7.19 12.78 -2.86
N ASP A 275 -7.05 13.45 -1.70
CA ASP A 275 -8.09 13.48 -0.67
C ASP A 275 -9.37 14.16 -1.21
N ALA A 276 -9.24 15.33 -1.83
CA ALA A 276 -10.36 16.01 -2.47
C ALA A 276 -11.00 15.20 -3.62
N ALA A 277 -10.18 14.48 -4.40
CA ALA A 277 -10.66 13.60 -5.45
C ALA A 277 -11.47 12.44 -4.84
N LEU A 278 -10.97 11.80 -3.78
CA LEU A 278 -11.67 10.72 -3.09
C LEU A 278 -13.00 11.21 -2.49
N ASP A 279 -13.04 12.40 -1.90
CA ASP A 279 -14.26 13.01 -1.38
C ASP A 279 -15.28 13.25 -2.49
N THR A 280 -14.83 13.67 -3.67
CA THR A 280 -15.67 13.82 -4.85
C THR A 280 -16.25 12.47 -5.30
N LEU A 281 -15.43 11.41 -5.39
CA LEU A 281 -15.86 10.06 -5.74
C LEU A 281 -16.87 9.49 -4.72
N ARG A 282 -16.69 9.83 -3.45
CA ARG A 282 -17.61 9.45 -2.37
C ARG A 282 -18.93 10.21 -2.48
N GLY A 283 -18.87 11.54 -2.66
CA GLY A 283 -20.04 12.42 -2.71
C GLY A 283 -20.93 12.19 -3.94
N ASN A 284 -20.36 11.83 -5.09
CA ASN A 284 -21.11 11.54 -6.33
C ASN A 284 -21.52 10.06 -6.47
N GLY A 285 -21.18 9.21 -5.50
CA GLY A 285 -21.50 7.78 -5.48
C GLY A 285 -20.64 6.90 -6.39
N GLN A 286 -19.59 7.45 -7.01
CA GLN A 286 -18.70 6.66 -7.88
C GLN A 286 -17.90 5.64 -7.08
N LEU A 287 -17.43 5.99 -5.86
CA LEU A 287 -16.76 5.05 -4.97
C LEU A 287 -17.67 3.84 -4.67
N LEU A 288 -18.94 4.05 -4.34
CA LEU A 288 -19.91 2.97 -4.12
C LEU A 288 -20.08 2.09 -5.36
N LYS A 289 -20.16 2.68 -6.55
CA LYS A 289 -20.28 1.92 -7.80
C LYS A 289 -19.05 1.04 -8.07
N ILE A 290 -17.84 1.52 -7.74
CA ILE A 290 -16.59 0.73 -7.84
C ILE A 290 -16.68 -0.52 -6.96
N PHE A 291 -17.14 -0.40 -5.71
CA PHE A 291 -17.34 -1.54 -4.81
C PHE A 291 -18.41 -2.50 -5.34
N GLN A 292 -19.56 -1.99 -5.74
CA GLN A 292 -20.68 -2.80 -6.27
C GLN A 292 -20.31 -3.57 -7.53
N ALA A 293 -19.48 -3.00 -8.41
CA ALA A 293 -19.00 -3.68 -9.62
C ALA A 293 -18.16 -4.91 -9.34
N GLN A 294 -17.56 -5.00 -8.16
CA GLN A 294 -16.79 -6.15 -7.66
C GLN A 294 -17.63 -7.06 -6.73
N GLY A 295 -18.90 -6.74 -6.51
CA GLY A 295 -19.77 -7.45 -5.57
C GLY A 295 -19.46 -7.17 -4.09
N LEU A 296 -18.74 -6.09 -3.79
CA LEU A 296 -18.26 -5.76 -2.47
C LEU A 296 -19.13 -4.73 -1.75
N THR A 297 -19.21 -4.87 -0.44
CA THR A 297 -19.85 -3.88 0.43
C THR A 297 -18.85 -2.77 0.77
N LEU A 298 -19.20 -1.52 0.53
CA LEU A 298 -18.44 -0.36 0.99
C LEU A 298 -18.70 -0.16 2.50
N ALA A 299 -17.79 -0.65 3.34
CA ALA A 299 -17.81 -0.34 4.76
C ALA A 299 -17.10 1.01 4.99
N ALA A 300 -17.76 1.89 5.77
CA ALA A 300 -17.18 3.19 6.13
C ALA A 300 -15.88 3.01 6.94
N PRO A 301 -14.83 3.82 6.65
CA PRO A 301 -13.54 3.75 7.32
C PRO A 301 -13.57 4.11 8.80
#